data_0e191d3f333589642cb78a28ecf01a24
#
_entry.id   0e191d3f333589642cb78a28ecf01a24
#
_cell.length_a   1.000
_cell.length_b   1.000
_cell.length_c   1.000
_cell.angle_alpha   90.00
_cell.angle_beta   90.00
_cell.angle_gamma   90.00
#
_symmetry.space_group_name_H-M   'P 1'
#
loop_
_entity.id
_entity.type
_entity.pdbx_description
1 polymer ?
#
loop_
_entity_poly.entity_id
_entity_poly.type
_entity_poly.pdbx_seq_one_letter_code
_entity_poly.pdbx_strand_id
1 'polypeptide(L)'
;VIVGFIGSLVVIRPGLIEFNIATIAALGTGFFYGVYLIITRKLHTVDNPLLTLLITGVVGAIISSLFVPIVWINLSQSQWLWLALMGIFACLGHLLLIYSLRYADASKLAPFGYFEIITNIILGYYFFKDFPDFWTFTGLFIIISSGVYVFNKEYKNIQGT
;
A
#
# COMPACT_ATOMS: atom_id res chain seq x y z
N VAL A 1 5.52 7.86 -14.28
CA VAL A 1 5.54 8.29 -12.88
C VAL A 1 4.76 9.59 -12.71
N ILE A 2 5.11 10.69 -13.40
CA ILE A 2 4.44 12.01 -13.27
C ILE A 2 2.93 11.91 -13.54
N VAL A 3 2.52 11.20 -14.60
CA VAL A 3 1.09 11.00 -14.93
C VAL A 3 0.35 10.25 -13.83
N GLY A 4 0.97 9.20 -13.25
CA GLY A 4 0.38 8.49 -12.11
C GLY A 4 0.25 9.38 -10.87
N PHE A 5 1.23 10.25 -10.62
CA PHE A 5 1.16 11.23 -9.53
C PHE A 5 0.03 12.25 -9.74
N ILE A 6 -0.18 12.73 -10.97
CA ILE A 6 -1.34 13.58 -11.30
C ILE A 6 -2.65 12.84 -11.02
N GLY A 7 -2.74 11.56 -11.39
CA GLY A 7 -3.90 10.73 -11.04
C GLY A 7 -4.18 10.68 -9.54
N SER A 8 -3.12 10.54 -8.70
CA SER A 8 -3.27 10.59 -7.25
C SER A 8 -3.79 11.96 -6.75
N LEU A 9 -3.33 13.05 -7.33
CA LEU A 9 -3.84 14.38 -7.01
C LEU A 9 -5.31 14.57 -7.40
N VAL A 10 -5.76 13.95 -8.51
CA VAL A 10 -7.16 13.96 -8.92
C VAL A 10 -8.04 13.20 -7.92
N VAL A 11 -7.55 12.09 -7.33
CA VAL A 11 -8.24 11.36 -6.26
C VAL A 11 -8.30 12.19 -4.98
N ILE A 12 -7.18 12.76 -4.55
CA ILE A 12 -7.05 13.48 -3.28
C ILE A 12 -7.75 14.85 -3.32
N ARG A 13 -7.80 15.51 -4.49
CA ARG A 13 -8.41 16.84 -4.70
C ARG A 13 -7.96 17.89 -3.68
N PRO A 14 -6.66 18.20 -3.60
CA PRO A 14 -6.19 19.22 -2.68
C PRO A 14 -6.88 20.56 -2.97
N GLY A 15 -7.53 21.12 -1.94
CA GLY A 15 -8.28 22.37 -2.05
C GLY A 15 -9.80 22.26 -2.26
N LEU A 16 -10.33 21.07 -2.61
CA LEU A 16 -11.77 20.80 -2.70
C LEU A 16 -12.27 19.92 -1.54
N ILE A 17 -11.38 19.13 -0.95
CA ILE A 17 -11.61 18.41 0.30
C ILE A 17 -10.72 19.07 1.36
N GLU A 18 -11.16 19.12 2.59
CA GLU A 18 -10.36 19.70 3.68
C GLU A 18 -8.97 19.05 3.72
N PHE A 19 -7.96 19.87 3.39
CA PHE A 19 -6.57 19.44 3.44
C PHE A 19 -6.12 19.43 4.90
N ASN A 20 -6.19 18.28 5.51
CA ASN A 20 -5.89 18.10 6.93
C ASN A 20 -4.62 17.24 7.13
N ILE A 21 -4.20 17.12 8.38
CA ILE A 21 -3.02 16.34 8.77
C ILE A 21 -3.10 14.87 8.31
N ALA A 22 -4.31 14.29 8.22
CA ALA A 22 -4.49 12.92 7.77
C ALA A 22 -4.16 12.76 6.27
N THR A 23 -4.46 13.76 5.44
CA THR A 23 -4.07 13.76 4.02
C THR A 23 -2.56 13.78 3.85
N ILE A 24 -1.85 14.60 4.64
CA ILE A 24 -0.38 14.65 4.64
C ILE A 24 0.19 13.30 5.10
N ALA A 25 -0.37 12.73 6.17
CA ALA A 25 0.05 11.44 6.69
C ALA A 25 -0.15 10.31 5.65
N ALA A 26 -1.26 10.31 4.91
CA ALA A 26 -1.53 9.34 3.86
C ALA A 26 -0.50 9.43 2.72
N LEU A 27 -0.15 10.65 2.27
CA LEU A 27 0.91 10.86 1.26
C LEU A 27 2.26 10.39 1.79
N GLY A 28 2.59 10.71 3.04
CA GLY A 28 3.80 10.24 3.72
C GLY A 28 3.87 8.71 3.77
N THR A 29 2.76 8.06 4.10
CA THR A 29 2.67 6.59 4.11
C THR A 29 3.00 6.00 2.74
N GLY A 30 2.41 6.52 1.66
CA GLY A 30 2.70 6.06 0.30
C GLY A 30 4.17 6.25 -0.08
N PHE A 31 4.78 7.38 0.28
CA PHE A 31 6.19 7.64 0.05
C PHE A 31 7.09 6.63 0.78
N PHE A 32 6.90 6.46 2.10
CA PHE A 32 7.70 5.53 2.90
C PHE A 32 7.47 4.08 2.50
N TYR A 33 6.26 3.72 2.08
CA TYR A 33 5.98 2.40 1.53
C TYR A 33 6.76 2.14 0.24
N GLY A 34 6.83 3.11 -0.68
CA GLY A 34 7.66 3.01 -1.87
C GLY A 34 9.14 2.83 -1.55
N VAL A 35 9.68 3.59 -0.58
CA VAL A 35 11.07 3.44 -0.10
C VAL A 35 11.28 2.04 0.50
N TYR A 36 10.33 1.56 1.29
CA TYR A 36 10.35 0.20 1.87
C TYR A 36 10.46 -0.87 0.78
N LEU A 37 9.66 -0.81 -0.28
CA LEU A 37 9.71 -1.78 -1.39
C LEU A 37 11.07 -1.79 -2.08
N ILE A 38 11.67 -0.62 -2.32
CA ILE A 38 12.99 -0.50 -2.96
C ILE A 38 14.08 -1.10 -2.06
N ILE A 39 14.06 -0.78 -0.77
CA ILE A 39 15.05 -1.29 0.19
C ILE A 39 14.90 -2.82 0.33
N THR A 40 13.69 -3.32 0.51
CA THR A 40 13.41 -4.76 0.62
C THR A 40 13.88 -5.50 -0.64
N ARG A 41 13.66 -4.93 -1.82
CA ARG A 41 14.20 -5.50 -3.07
C ARG A 41 15.72 -5.52 -3.09
N LYS A 42 16.39 -4.48 -2.62
CA LYS A 42 17.87 -4.43 -2.57
C LYS A 42 18.47 -5.46 -1.59
N LEU A 43 17.78 -5.74 -0.50
CA LEU A 43 18.23 -6.68 0.53
C LEU A 43 17.93 -8.15 0.21
N HIS A 44 17.17 -8.44 -0.84
CA HIS A 44 16.69 -9.79 -1.15
C HIS A 44 17.76 -10.87 -1.30
N THR A 45 19.00 -10.50 -1.64
CA THR A 45 20.13 -11.42 -1.80
C THR A 45 20.84 -11.73 -0.49
N VAL A 46 20.70 -10.86 0.51
CA VAL A 46 21.45 -10.92 1.77
C VAL A 46 20.53 -11.39 2.91
N ASP A 47 19.30 -10.92 2.93
CA ASP A 47 18.38 -11.13 4.05
C ASP A 47 17.42 -12.31 3.83
N ASN A 48 17.12 -12.99 4.95
CA ASN A 48 16.04 -13.95 5.00
C ASN A 48 14.69 -13.20 5.08
N PRO A 49 13.68 -13.54 4.25
CA PRO A 49 12.36 -12.90 4.27
C PRO A 49 11.68 -12.89 5.64
N LEU A 50 11.83 -13.96 6.40
CA LEU A 50 11.29 -14.04 7.76
C LEU A 50 11.99 -13.07 8.71
N LEU A 51 13.30 -12.87 8.55
CA LEU A 51 14.05 -11.90 9.35
C LEU A 51 13.64 -10.47 8.99
N THR A 52 13.50 -10.16 7.71
CA THR A 52 13.00 -8.85 7.24
C THR A 52 11.61 -8.56 7.81
N LEU A 53 10.69 -9.54 7.75
CA LEU A 53 9.35 -9.41 8.32
C LEU A 53 9.39 -9.18 9.84
N LEU A 54 10.20 -9.99 10.54
CA LEU A 54 10.34 -9.90 12.01
C LEU A 54 10.87 -8.53 12.44
N ILE A 55 11.96 -8.06 11.82
CA ILE A 55 12.58 -6.78 12.17
C ILE A 55 11.60 -5.62 11.89
N THR A 56 10.97 -5.60 10.72
CA THR A 56 10.01 -4.54 10.39
C THR A 56 8.80 -4.57 11.32
N GLY A 57 8.29 -5.76 11.65
CA GLY A 57 7.18 -5.93 12.60
C GLY A 57 7.54 -5.50 14.01
N VAL A 58 8.71 -5.90 14.53
CA VAL A 58 9.17 -5.53 15.88
C VAL A 58 9.42 -4.03 15.98
N VAL A 59 10.12 -3.44 15.02
CA VAL A 59 10.37 -1.99 15.01
C VAL A 59 9.06 -1.20 14.93
N GLY A 60 8.14 -1.61 14.04
CA GLY A 60 6.82 -1.02 13.95
C GLY A 60 6.02 -1.13 15.24
N ALA A 61 6.03 -2.31 15.89
CA ALA A 61 5.36 -2.53 17.17
C ALA A 61 5.93 -1.65 18.29
N ILE A 62 7.25 -1.54 18.42
CA ILE A 62 7.89 -0.69 19.42
C ILE A 62 7.50 0.77 19.20
N ILE A 63 7.64 1.28 17.98
CA ILE A 63 7.31 2.68 17.67
C ILE A 63 5.83 2.96 17.93
N SER A 64 4.93 2.09 17.45
CA SER A 64 3.50 2.26 17.64
C SER A 64 3.12 2.21 19.13
N SER A 65 3.75 1.33 19.91
CA SER A 65 3.48 1.20 21.35
C SER A 65 3.78 2.46 22.14
N LEU A 66 4.67 3.34 21.67
CA LEU A 66 4.94 4.63 22.30
C LEU A 66 3.76 5.61 22.16
N PHE A 67 2.97 5.47 21.10
CA PHE A 67 1.82 6.35 20.83
C PHE A 67 0.50 5.78 21.32
N VAL A 68 0.39 4.46 21.48
CA VAL A 68 -0.84 3.78 21.91
C VAL A 68 -1.43 4.36 23.22
N PRO A 69 -0.65 4.67 24.28
CA PRO A 69 -1.22 5.20 25.52
C PRO A 69 -1.95 6.54 25.34
N ILE A 70 -1.58 7.33 24.32
CA ILE A 70 -2.17 8.65 24.05
C ILE A 70 -3.57 8.53 23.45
N VAL A 71 -3.82 7.45 22.68
CA VAL A 71 -5.06 7.23 21.93
C VAL A 71 -5.80 5.98 22.39
N TRP A 72 -5.44 5.45 23.55
CA TRP A 72 -6.00 4.20 24.05
C TRP A 72 -7.51 4.27 24.26
N ILE A 73 -8.22 3.30 23.73
CA ILE A 73 -9.63 3.07 23.97
C ILE A 73 -9.82 1.62 24.45
N ASN A 74 -10.80 1.41 25.34
CA ASN A 74 -11.14 0.06 25.79
C ASN A 74 -11.89 -0.67 24.67
N LEU A 75 -11.29 -1.77 24.21
CA LEU A 75 -11.85 -2.59 23.14
C LEU A 75 -12.69 -3.74 23.72
N SER A 76 -13.81 -4.05 23.06
CA SER A 76 -14.61 -5.23 23.33
C SER A 76 -13.89 -6.52 22.87
N GLN A 77 -14.31 -7.67 23.36
CA GLN A 77 -13.72 -8.95 22.94
C GLN A 77 -13.83 -9.20 21.43
N SER A 78 -14.95 -8.81 20.83
CA SER A 78 -15.12 -8.93 19.37
C SER A 78 -14.14 -8.03 18.59
N GLN A 79 -13.86 -6.82 19.06
CA GLN A 79 -12.89 -5.92 18.43
C GLN A 79 -11.47 -6.48 18.55
N TRP A 80 -11.10 -7.09 19.68
CA TRP A 80 -9.82 -7.78 19.82
C TRP A 80 -9.67 -8.92 18.82
N LEU A 81 -10.74 -9.71 18.61
CA LEU A 81 -10.74 -10.79 17.62
C LEU A 81 -10.50 -10.25 16.19
N TRP A 82 -11.21 -9.19 15.81
CA TRP A 82 -11.03 -8.57 14.50
C TRP A 82 -9.61 -8.00 14.30
N LEU A 83 -9.04 -7.37 15.33
CA LEU A 83 -7.66 -6.88 15.29
C LEU A 83 -6.65 -8.02 15.15
N ALA A 84 -6.86 -9.13 15.88
CA ALA A 84 -5.98 -10.30 15.75
C ALA A 84 -6.05 -10.92 14.34
N LEU A 85 -7.24 -11.08 13.77
CA LEU A 85 -7.42 -11.56 12.41
C LEU A 85 -6.76 -10.61 11.39
N MET A 86 -6.97 -9.31 11.54
CA MET A 86 -6.33 -8.30 10.69
C MET A 86 -4.79 -8.40 10.76
N GLY A 87 -4.23 -8.55 11.96
CA GLY A 87 -2.79 -8.72 12.15
C GLY A 87 -2.25 -9.98 11.47
N ILE A 88 -2.96 -11.12 11.57
CA ILE A 88 -2.58 -12.36 10.91
C ILE A 88 -2.58 -12.20 9.38
N PHE A 89 -3.66 -11.67 8.80
CA PHE A 89 -3.74 -11.46 7.35
C PHE A 89 -2.73 -10.44 6.85
N ALA A 90 -2.50 -9.36 7.60
CA ALA A 90 -1.48 -8.37 7.26
C ALA A 90 -0.07 -8.98 7.28
N CYS A 91 0.25 -9.79 8.29
CA CYS A 91 1.52 -10.49 8.41
C CYS A 91 1.74 -11.45 7.23
N LEU A 92 0.74 -12.25 6.88
CA LEU A 92 0.80 -13.18 5.74
C LEU A 92 0.95 -12.42 4.42
N GLY A 93 0.16 -11.38 4.19
CA GLY A 93 0.25 -10.56 2.98
C GLY A 93 1.64 -9.89 2.84
N HIS A 94 2.17 -9.38 3.95
CA HIS A 94 3.50 -8.75 3.97
C HIS A 94 4.62 -9.75 3.71
N LEU A 95 4.50 -10.95 4.28
CA LEU A 95 5.45 -12.04 4.01
C LEU A 95 5.45 -12.44 2.53
N LEU A 96 4.26 -12.60 1.93
CA LEU A 96 4.13 -12.91 0.50
C LEU A 96 4.71 -11.80 -0.38
N LEU A 97 4.51 -10.54 -0.01
CA LEU A 97 5.11 -9.39 -0.69
C LEU A 97 6.65 -9.44 -0.63
N ILE A 98 7.24 -9.70 0.53
CA ILE A 98 8.69 -9.82 0.68
C ILE A 98 9.22 -10.97 -0.18
N TYR A 99 8.52 -12.11 -0.20
CA TYR A 99 8.89 -13.22 -1.08
C TYR A 99 8.78 -12.83 -2.56
N SER A 100 7.74 -12.15 -2.99
CA SER A 100 7.57 -11.74 -4.39
C SER A 100 8.69 -10.81 -4.85
N LEU A 101 9.17 -9.92 -3.97
CA LEU A 101 10.29 -9.01 -4.23
C LEU A 101 11.64 -9.73 -4.37
N ARG A 102 11.76 -11.00 -3.98
CA ARG A 102 12.95 -11.81 -4.28
C ARG A 102 13.01 -12.22 -5.75
N TYR A 103 11.85 -12.44 -6.37
CA TYR A 103 11.75 -12.98 -7.72
C TYR A 103 11.55 -11.91 -8.78
N ALA A 104 11.03 -10.74 -8.41
CA ALA A 104 10.74 -9.67 -9.35
C ALA A 104 10.99 -8.27 -8.75
N ASP A 105 11.31 -7.32 -9.62
CA ASP A 105 11.47 -5.92 -9.24
C ASP A 105 10.11 -5.30 -8.86
N ALA A 106 10.13 -4.29 -7.99
CA ALA A 106 8.93 -3.60 -7.54
C ALA A 106 8.10 -3.03 -8.70
N SER A 107 8.75 -2.57 -9.77
CA SER A 107 8.08 -2.08 -10.98
C SER A 107 7.27 -3.15 -11.70
N LYS A 108 7.75 -4.41 -11.68
CA LYS A 108 7.04 -5.57 -12.27
C LYS A 108 5.88 -6.04 -11.41
N LEU A 109 5.96 -5.83 -10.10
CA LEU A 109 4.93 -6.21 -9.14
C LEU A 109 3.84 -5.13 -9.00
N ALA A 110 4.17 -3.87 -9.27
CA ALA A 110 3.25 -2.74 -9.10
C ALA A 110 1.86 -2.94 -9.75
N PRO A 111 1.71 -3.50 -10.97
CA PRO A 111 0.39 -3.72 -11.55
C PRO A 111 -0.51 -4.65 -10.74
N PHE A 112 0.07 -5.59 -9.98
CA PHE A 112 -0.71 -6.48 -9.12
C PHE A 112 -1.32 -5.74 -7.92
N GLY A 113 -0.73 -4.62 -7.50
CA GLY A 113 -1.30 -3.74 -6.48
C GLY A 113 -2.64 -3.12 -6.89
N TYR A 114 -2.97 -3.08 -8.19
CA TYR A 114 -4.28 -2.58 -8.63
C TYR A 114 -5.45 -3.51 -8.24
N PHE A 115 -5.18 -4.81 -8.00
CA PHE A 115 -6.18 -5.71 -7.43
C PHE A 115 -6.63 -5.27 -6.03
N GLU A 116 -5.72 -4.68 -5.24
CA GLU A 116 -6.04 -4.11 -3.94
C GLU A 116 -7.08 -2.99 -4.08
N ILE A 117 -6.91 -2.10 -5.06
CA ILE A 117 -7.87 -1.00 -5.31
C ILE A 117 -9.25 -1.56 -5.64
N ILE A 118 -9.33 -2.55 -6.53
CA ILE A 118 -10.61 -3.19 -6.91
C ILE A 118 -11.25 -3.83 -5.68
N THR A 119 -10.47 -4.58 -4.90
CA THR A 119 -10.96 -5.23 -3.68
C THR A 119 -11.46 -4.22 -2.66
N ASN A 120 -10.74 -3.11 -2.46
CA ASN A 120 -11.13 -2.05 -1.53
C ASN A 120 -12.43 -1.36 -1.97
N ILE A 121 -12.64 -1.13 -3.27
CA ILE A 121 -13.91 -0.57 -3.79
C ILE A 121 -15.08 -1.54 -3.52
N ILE A 122 -14.89 -2.83 -3.81
CA ILE A 122 -15.94 -3.84 -3.59
C ILE A 122 -16.29 -3.94 -2.11
N LEU A 123 -15.29 -4.04 -1.24
CA LEU A 123 -15.51 -4.16 0.21
C LEU A 123 -16.05 -2.86 0.80
N GLY A 124 -15.57 -1.70 0.36
CA GLY A 124 -16.08 -0.39 0.76
C GLY A 124 -17.57 -0.25 0.46
N TYR A 125 -17.98 -0.63 -0.75
CA TYR A 125 -19.40 -0.63 -1.12
C TYR A 125 -20.22 -1.64 -0.33
N TYR A 126 -19.71 -2.86 -0.16
CA TYR A 126 -20.47 -3.92 0.51
C TYR A 126 -20.68 -3.64 2.01
N PHE A 127 -19.62 -3.23 2.73
CA PHE A 127 -19.68 -3.04 4.17
C PHE A 127 -20.12 -1.65 4.60
N PHE A 128 -19.69 -0.60 3.88
CA PHE A 128 -19.87 0.78 4.29
C PHE A 128 -20.88 1.53 3.39
N LYS A 129 -21.31 0.92 2.27
CA LYS A 129 -22.14 1.57 1.23
C LYS A 129 -21.45 2.81 0.64
N ASP A 130 -20.15 2.86 0.75
CA ASP A 130 -19.31 3.92 0.21
C ASP A 130 -18.86 3.53 -1.20
N PHE A 131 -19.27 4.33 -2.18
CA PHE A 131 -18.92 4.09 -3.58
C PHE A 131 -18.14 5.29 -4.11
N PRO A 132 -17.00 5.05 -4.78
CA PRO A 132 -16.18 6.13 -5.30
C PRO A 132 -16.96 7.03 -6.25
N ASP A 133 -16.75 8.32 -6.16
CA ASP A 133 -17.35 9.27 -7.06
C ASP A 133 -16.62 9.32 -8.42
N PHE A 134 -17.17 10.10 -9.35
CA PHE A 134 -16.65 10.23 -10.72
C PHE A 134 -15.16 10.65 -10.75
N TRP A 135 -14.75 11.56 -9.88
CA TRP A 135 -13.38 12.05 -9.87
C TRP A 135 -12.40 11.01 -9.33
N THR A 136 -12.81 10.24 -8.34
CA THR A 136 -12.05 9.11 -7.82
C THR A 136 -11.83 8.07 -8.91
N PHE A 137 -12.88 7.68 -9.66
CA PHE A 137 -12.73 6.79 -10.80
C PHE A 137 -11.82 7.35 -11.89
N THR A 138 -11.92 8.64 -12.18
CA THR A 138 -11.05 9.30 -13.16
C THR A 138 -9.58 9.24 -12.73
N GLY A 139 -9.28 9.57 -11.48
CA GLY A 139 -7.93 9.47 -10.94
C GLY A 139 -7.38 8.05 -10.93
N LEU A 140 -8.21 7.07 -10.52
CA LEU A 140 -7.85 5.64 -10.56
C LEU A 140 -7.53 5.18 -11.98
N PHE A 141 -8.33 5.58 -12.97
CA PHE A 141 -8.08 5.26 -14.37
C PHE A 141 -6.73 5.81 -14.86
N ILE A 142 -6.39 7.05 -14.49
CA ILE A 142 -5.10 7.67 -14.81
C ILE A 142 -3.94 6.89 -14.15
N ILE A 143 -4.08 6.54 -12.87
CA ILE A 143 -3.05 5.79 -12.12
C ILE A 143 -2.81 4.43 -12.77
N ILE A 144 -3.87 3.66 -12.99
CA ILE A 144 -3.79 2.30 -13.56
C ILE A 144 -3.20 2.35 -14.98
N SER A 145 -3.69 3.26 -15.82
CA SER A 145 -3.18 3.41 -17.19
C SER A 145 -1.69 3.78 -17.22
N SER A 146 -1.27 4.68 -16.35
CA SER A 146 0.14 5.07 -16.18
C SER A 146 1.00 3.88 -15.74
N GLY A 147 0.53 3.09 -14.78
CA GLY A 147 1.27 1.93 -14.29
C GLY A 147 1.37 0.80 -15.34
N VAL A 148 0.29 0.50 -16.04
CA VAL A 148 0.29 -0.48 -17.15
C VAL A 148 1.22 -0.03 -18.28
N TYR A 149 1.25 1.28 -18.60
CA TYR A 149 2.18 1.82 -19.58
C TYR A 149 3.65 1.60 -19.17
N VAL A 150 4.01 1.92 -17.92
CA VAL A 150 5.37 1.72 -17.40
C VAL A 150 5.75 0.24 -17.44
N PHE A 151 4.86 -0.64 -16.99
CA PHE A 151 5.07 -2.09 -17.02
C PHE A 151 5.33 -2.59 -18.44
N ASN A 152 4.50 -2.21 -19.41
CA ASN A 152 4.66 -2.64 -20.81
C ASN A 152 5.95 -2.11 -21.43
N LYS A 153 6.38 -0.89 -21.09
CA LYS A 153 7.63 -0.32 -21.55
C LYS A 153 8.84 -1.09 -21.01
N GLU A 154 8.85 -1.41 -19.71
CA GLU A 154 9.93 -2.20 -19.10
C GLU A 154 9.97 -3.62 -19.67
N TYR A 155 8.82 -4.25 -19.86
CA TYR A 155 8.72 -5.58 -20.45
C TYR A 155 9.31 -5.65 -21.87
N LYS A 156 9.02 -4.65 -22.71
CA LYS A 156 9.59 -4.56 -24.09
C LYS A 156 11.10 -4.35 -24.08
N ASN A 157 11.62 -3.56 -23.15
CA ASN A 157 13.06 -3.31 -23.06
C ASN A 157 13.84 -4.60 -22.69
N ILE A 158 13.24 -5.52 -21.94
CA ILE A 158 13.85 -6.80 -21.55
C ILE A 158 13.85 -7.80 -22.73
N GLN A 159 12.84 -7.75 -23.60
CA GLN A 159 12.75 -8.66 -24.76
C GLN A 159 13.58 -8.16 -25.96
N GLY A 160 13.99 -6.91 -25.99
CA GLY A 160 14.79 -6.30 -27.05
C GLY A 160 16.30 -6.31 -26.81
N THR A 161 16.75 -6.87 -25.68
CA THR A 161 18.15 -7.14 -25.35
C THR A 161 18.42 -8.63 -25.33
#